data_d3a307955e240a65e172dae73d664d55
#
_entry.id   d3a307955e240a65e172dae73d664d55
#
_cell.length_a   1.000
_cell.length_b   1.000
_cell.length_c   1.000
_cell.angle_alpha   90.00
_cell.angle_beta   90.00
_cell.angle_gamma   90.00
#
_symmetry.space_group_name_H-M   'P 1'
#
loop_
_entity.id
_entity.type
_entity.pdbx_description
1 polymer ?
#
loop_
_entity_poly.entity_id
_entity_poly.type
_entity_poly.pdbx_seq_one_letter_code
_entity_poly.pdbx_strand_id
1 'polypeptide(L)' 'MQNSPQFITVFSGSEVEVLMLKGLLEGIDIDGIIQNDYQSGIIAGFGGGTISTVRLKIHESDLEKAQSVISDFTNNL' A
#
# COMPACT_ATOMS: atom_id res chain seq x y z
N MET A 1 -15.40 -16.67 14.41
CA MET A 1 -15.05 -16.34 13.83
C MET A 1 -14.94 -15.18 13.55
N GLN A 2 -14.38 -14.58 13.34
CA GLN A 2 -14.25 -13.49 13.18
C GLN A 2 -14.30 -13.16 11.92
N ASN A 3 -14.94 -12.45 11.47
CA ASN A 3 -15.05 -11.99 10.26
C ASN A 3 -14.63 -10.66 10.18
N SER A 4 -13.65 -10.26 10.89
CA SER A 4 -13.20 -8.90 10.82
C SER A 4 -12.71 -8.63 9.48
N PRO A 5 -12.90 -7.45 8.94
CA PRO A 5 -12.35 -7.07 7.68
C PRO A 5 -10.85 -7.16 7.73
N GLN A 6 -10.26 -7.64 6.72
CA GLN A 6 -8.84 -7.73 6.70
C GLN A 6 -8.28 -6.87 5.63
N PHE A 7 -7.28 -6.10 5.97
CA PHE A 7 -6.59 -5.28 5.01
C PHE A 7 -5.30 -5.98 4.63
N ILE A 8 -5.04 -6.09 3.35
CA ILE A 8 -3.86 -6.77 2.86
C ILE A 8 -2.99 -5.81 2.09
N THR A 9 -1.69 -6.04 2.12
CA THR A 9 -0.76 -5.21 1.39
C THR A 9 -0.80 -5.56 -0.08
N VAL A 10 -1.03 -4.57 -0.92
CA VAL A 10 -1.07 -4.81 -2.36
C VAL A 10 0.08 -4.13 -3.08
N PHE A 11 0.79 -3.24 -2.43
CA PHE A 11 1.93 -2.58 -3.07
C PHE A 11 2.83 -2.00 -2.00
N SER A 12 4.11 -2.01 -2.27
CA SER A 12 5.08 -1.39 -1.39
C SER A 12 6.05 -0.61 -2.23
N GLY A 13 6.42 0.53 -1.78
CA GLY A 13 7.36 1.34 -2.54
C GLY A 13 7.55 2.69 -1.89
N SER A 14 7.88 3.67 -2.68
CA SER A 14 8.08 5.01 -2.16
C SER A 14 6.74 5.65 -1.85
N GLU A 15 6.79 6.69 -1.07
CA GLU A 15 5.57 7.39 -0.70
C GLU A 15 4.84 7.92 -1.93
N VAL A 16 5.58 8.45 -2.88
CA VAL A 16 4.98 8.99 -4.07
C VAL A 16 4.26 7.90 -4.86
N GLU A 17 4.91 6.76 -5.01
CA GLU A 17 4.31 5.66 -5.74
C GLU A 17 3.04 5.18 -5.06
N VAL A 18 3.09 5.05 -3.76
CA VAL A 18 1.95 4.55 -3.01
C VAL A 18 0.79 5.54 -3.08
N LEU A 19 1.09 6.84 -3.00
CA LEU A 19 0.05 7.83 -3.09
C LEU A 19 -0.60 7.85 -4.47
N MET A 20 0.19 7.65 -5.50
CA MET A 20 -0.35 7.60 -6.84
C MET A 20 -1.29 6.43 -7.02
N LEU A 21 -0.87 5.26 -6.56
CA LEU A 21 -1.72 4.08 -6.68
C LEU A 21 -2.98 4.22 -5.85
N LYS A 22 -2.84 4.79 -4.65
CA LYS A 22 -3.99 5.00 -3.80
C LYS A 22 -5.02 5.88 -4.51
N GLY A 23 -4.55 6.94 -5.16
CA GLY A 23 -5.45 7.82 -5.89
C GLY A 23 -6.17 7.10 -7.02
N LEU A 24 -5.46 6.24 -7.73
CA LEU A 24 -6.10 5.49 -8.81
C LEU A 24 -7.16 4.55 -8.26
N LEU A 25 -6.91 3.94 -7.13
CA LEU A 25 -7.88 3.03 -6.54
C LEU A 25 -9.11 3.79 -6.03
N GLU A 26 -8.88 4.97 -5.50
CA GLU A 26 -10.00 5.79 -5.05
C GLU A 26 -10.92 6.15 -6.22
N GLY A 27 -10.38 6.25 -7.40
CA GLY A 27 -11.16 6.53 -8.58
C GLY A 27 -12.15 5.42 -8.92
N ILE A 28 -11.96 4.22 -8.36
CA ILE A 28 -12.91 3.14 -8.56
C ILE A 28 -13.51 2.72 -7.21
N ASP A 29 -13.54 3.67 -6.30
CA ASP A 29 -14.21 3.49 -5.00
C ASP A 29 -13.55 2.46 -4.10
N ILE A 30 -12.26 2.34 -4.19
CA ILE A 30 -11.53 1.48 -3.28
C ILE A 30 -10.71 2.35 -2.35
N ASP A 31 -10.97 2.23 -1.05
CA ASP A 31 -10.22 2.99 -0.06
C ASP A 31 -8.96 2.25 0.30
N GLY A 32 -7.85 2.92 0.29
CA GLY A 32 -6.58 2.33 0.68
C GLY A 32 -6.08 2.90 1.98
N ILE A 33 -5.30 2.13 2.68
CA ILE A 33 -4.67 2.57 3.91
C ILE A 33 -3.18 2.55 3.69
N ILE A 34 -2.51 3.63 4.04
CA ILE A 34 -1.08 3.72 3.89
C ILE A 34 -0.42 3.41 5.21
N GLN A 35 0.51 2.46 5.18
CA GLN A 35 1.26 2.11 6.36
C GLN A 35 2.71 2.44 6.10
N ASN A 36 3.26 3.27 6.95
CA ASN A 36 4.64 3.70 6.79
C ASN A 36 5.51 3.02 7.82
N ASP A 37 6.50 2.29 7.36
CA ASP A 37 7.38 1.56 8.26
C ASP A 37 8.60 2.35 8.66
N TYR A 38 8.67 3.60 8.27
CA TYR A 38 9.81 4.43 8.55
C TYR A 38 10.15 4.47 10.02
N GLN A 39 9.14 4.58 10.84
CA GLN A 39 9.39 4.66 12.25
C GLN A 39 9.99 3.39 12.79
N SER A 40 9.58 2.26 12.27
CA SER A 40 10.16 1.01 12.71
C SER A 40 11.64 0.94 12.37
N GLY A 41 12.00 1.47 11.24
CA GLY A 41 13.40 1.49 10.84
C GLY A 41 14.22 2.34 11.77
N ILE A 42 13.69 3.47 12.17
CA ILE A 42 14.38 4.34 13.06
C ILE A 42 14.54 3.68 14.41
N ILE A 43 13.52 3.05 14.89
CA ILE A 43 13.59 2.41 16.17
C ILE A 43 14.61 1.29 16.14
N ALA A 44 14.76 0.65 15.04
CA ALA A 44 15.72 -0.41 14.94
C ALA A 44 17.14 0.11 14.93
N GLY A 45 17.29 1.38 14.89
CA GLY A 45 18.62 1.90 15.05
C GLY A 45 19.45 1.95 13.82
N PHE A 46 18.89 1.82 12.72
CA PHE A 46 19.66 1.81 11.61
C PHE A 46 19.76 3.08 11.09
N GLY A 47 20.48 3.87 11.55
CA GLY A 47 20.54 5.16 11.12
C GLY A 47 20.64 5.33 9.69
N GLY A 48 21.21 4.51 9.05
CA GLY A 48 21.39 4.84 7.71
C GLY A 48 20.27 4.53 6.88
N GLY A 49 19.38 4.03 7.35
CA GLY A 49 18.47 3.54 6.58
C GLY A 49 17.69 4.34 5.92
N THR A 50 17.47 5.03 5.80
CA THR A 50 16.81 5.88 5.14
C THR A 50 15.85 5.40 4.22
N ILE A 51 15.64 4.24 3.95
CA ILE A 51 14.69 3.91 3.04
C ILE A 51 13.40 3.85 3.68
N SER A 52 12.50 4.69 3.37
CA SER A 52 11.22 4.63 3.95
C SER A 52 10.39 3.78 3.04
N THR A 53 10.04 2.62 3.46
CA THR A 53 9.15 1.76 2.71
C THR A 53 7.74 2.01 3.15
N VAL A 54 6.91 2.33 2.22
CA VAL A 54 5.52 2.60 2.50
C VAL A 54 4.69 1.50 1.87
N ARG A 55 3.71 1.03 2.57
CA ARG A 55 2.86 -0.04 2.08
C ARG A 55 1.45 0.46 1.88
N LEU A 56 0.83 -0.02 0.83
CA LEU A 56 -0.56 0.31 0.57
C LEU A 56 -1.38 -0.94 0.82
N LYS A 57 -2.40 -0.80 1.66
CA LYS A 57 -3.27 -1.90 1.98
C LYS A 57 -4.68 -1.59 1.57
N ILE A 58 -5.40 -2.60 1.13
CA ILE A 58 -6.82 -2.44 0.82
C ILE A 58 -7.57 -3.59 1.48
N HIS A 59 -8.87 -3.44 1.59
CA HIS A 59 -9.67 -4.49 2.15
C HIS A 59 -9.64 -5.69 1.20
N GLU A 60 -9.55 -6.88 1.76
CA GLU A 60 -9.39 -8.06 0.92
C GLU A 60 -10.56 -8.26 -0.03
N SER A 61 -11.74 -7.79 0.32
CA SER A 61 -12.89 -7.94 -0.56
C SER A 61 -12.77 -7.06 -1.79
N ASP A 62 -11.88 -6.09 -1.80
CA ASP A 62 -11.67 -5.23 -2.94
C ASP A 62 -10.56 -5.70 -3.84
N LEU A 63 -9.90 -6.79 -3.47
CA LEU A 63 -8.72 -7.21 -4.20
C LEU A 63 -9.02 -7.51 -5.66
N GLU A 64 -10.08 -8.21 -5.91
CA GLU A 64 -10.41 -8.60 -7.25
C GLU A 64 -10.67 -7.37 -8.12
N LYS A 65 -11.39 -6.40 -7.56
CA LYS A 65 -11.69 -5.20 -8.31
C LYS A 65 -10.44 -4.37 -8.52
N ALA A 66 -9.51 -4.43 -7.60
CA ALA A 66 -8.30 -3.63 -7.67
C ALA A 66 -7.23 -4.20 -8.58
N GLN A 67 -7.32 -5.48 -8.88
CA GLN A 67 -6.21 -6.13 -9.56
C GLN A 67 -5.82 -5.50 -10.88
N SER A 68 -6.77 -5.09 -11.69
CA SER A 68 -6.41 -4.53 -12.97
C SER A 68 -5.72 -3.19 -12.81
N VAL A 69 -6.13 -2.39 -11.84
CA VAL A 69 -5.50 -1.10 -11.61
C VAL A 69 -4.09 -1.31 -11.08
N ILE A 70 -3.92 -2.24 -10.15
CA ILE A 70 -2.61 -2.51 -9.60
C ILE A 70 -1.67 -3.03 -10.67
N SER A 71 -2.16 -3.93 -11.50
CA SER A 71 -1.35 -4.52 -12.54
C SER A 71 -0.92 -3.46 -13.56
N ASP A 72 -1.84 -2.60 -13.96
CA ASP A 72 -1.49 -1.53 -14.87
C ASP A 72 -0.47 -0.60 -14.26
N PHE A 73 -0.64 -0.27 -12.99
CA PHE A 73 0.28 0.65 -12.33
C PHE A 73 1.68 0.04 -12.26
N THR A 74 1.78 -1.22 -11.88
CA THR A 74 3.09 -1.83 -11.72
C THR A 74 3.76 -2.08 -13.07
N ASN A 75 2.99 -2.30 -14.09
CA ASN A 75 3.56 -2.50 -15.41
C ASN A 75 4.09 -1.22 -16.01
N ASN A 76 3.70 -0.09 -15.49
CA ASN A 76 4.16 1.17 -16.00
C ASN A 76 5.19 1.84 -15.12
N LEU A 77 5.72 1.15 -14.17
CA LEU A 77 6.76 1.72 -13.31
C LEU A 77 8.17 1.70 -13.99
#